data_97225b05bf8352c5c503f4c2474109fd
#
_entry.id   97225b05bf8352c5c503f4c2474109fd
#
_cell.length_a   1.000
_cell.length_b   1.000
_cell.length_c   1.000
_cell.angle_alpha   90.00
_cell.angle_beta   90.00
_cell.angle_gamma   90.00
#
_symmetry.space_group_name_H-M   'P 1'
#
loop_
_entity.id
_entity.type
_entity.pdbx_description
1 polymer ?
#
loop_
_entity_poly.entity_id
_entity_poly.type
_entity_poly.pdbx_seq_one_letter_code
_entity_poly.pdbx_strand_id
1 'polypeptide(L)'
;MENNSLHKLGIDIGSTTVKIALLDADDNILFSDYERHFANIQETLESLIRKAYDKTGDLSVCPMITGSGGLTLAKHLEVPFVQEVIAVSTALTHYAPQTDVAIELGGEDAKIIYFEGGNVEQRMNGICAGGTGSFIDQMASLIQTDATGLNEYAKSYKAIYPIAARCGVFAKTDIQPLINEGATCLLYTSPSPRDA
;
A
#
# COMPACT_ATOMS: atom_id res chain seq x y z
N MET A 1 37.47 3.58 14.29
CA MET A 1 36.73 4.51 13.42
C MET A 1 35.48 3.74 12.99
N GLU A 2 34.38 4.00 13.66
CA GLU A 2 33.10 3.43 13.25
C GLU A 2 32.79 3.94 11.87
N ASN A 3 32.54 3.01 10.95
CA ASN A 3 32.14 3.31 9.59
C ASN A 3 30.69 3.86 9.69
N ASN A 4 30.59 5.18 9.83
CA ASN A 4 29.30 5.87 9.98
C ASN A 4 28.63 5.90 8.59
N SER A 5 28.25 4.72 8.07
CA SER A 5 27.53 4.62 6.81
C SER A 5 26.16 5.25 7.01
N LEU A 6 25.86 6.28 6.21
CA LEU A 6 24.59 6.98 6.23
C LEU A 6 23.51 6.04 5.70
N HIS A 7 22.52 5.72 6.54
CA HIS A 7 21.38 4.89 6.18
C HIS A 7 20.28 5.74 5.53
N LYS A 8 19.44 5.14 4.72
CA LYS A 8 18.32 5.81 4.04
C LYS A 8 17.02 5.48 4.76
N LEU A 9 16.25 6.50 5.16
CA LEU A 9 14.95 6.34 5.80
C LEU A 9 13.85 6.89 4.89
N GLY A 10 13.09 6.01 4.27
CA GLY A 10 11.88 6.36 3.54
C GLY A 10 10.67 6.41 4.47
N ILE A 11 9.85 7.47 4.35
CA ILE A 11 8.62 7.67 5.11
C ILE A 11 7.49 7.95 4.11
N ASP A 12 6.47 7.09 4.09
CA ASP A 12 5.27 7.28 3.28
C ASP A 12 4.09 7.60 4.19
N ILE A 13 3.51 8.78 3.99
CA ILE A 13 2.32 9.25 4.71
C ILE A 13 1.15 9.26 3.76
N GLY A 14 0.44 8.15 3.71
CA GLY A 14 -0.77 8.01 2.93
C GLY A 14 -2.00 8.58 3.63
N SER A 15 -3.17 8.48 2.98
CA SER A 15 -4.45 8.95 3.53
C SER A 15 -4.92 8.15 4.76
N THR A 16 -4.50 6.89 4.90
CA THR A 16 -4.96 6.00 5.98
C THR A 16 -3.83 5.38 6.79
N THR A 17 -2.62 5.33 6.25
CA THR A 17 -1.47 4.62 6.83
C THR A 17 -0.20 5.45 6.79
N VAL A 18 0.68 5.25 7.78
CA VAL A 18 2.08 5.65 7.73
C VAL A 18 2.92 4.40 7.55
N LYS A 19 3.92 4.48 6.68
CA LYS A 19 4.87 3.40 6.41
C LYS A 19 6.30 3.93 6.53
N ILE A 20 7.20 3.09 6.98
CA ILE A 20 8.64 3.40 6.96
C ILE A 20 9.44 2.24 6.36
N ALA A 21 10.54 2.60 5.71
CA ALA A 21 11.55 1.66 5.25
C ALA A 21 12.93 2.22 5.56
N LEU A 22 13.73 1.45 6.31
CA LEU A 22 15.11 1.77 6.62
C LEU A 22 16.02 0.88 5.79
N LEU A 23 16.93 1.49 5.04
CA LEU A 23 17.86 0.80 4.15
C LEU A 23 19.30 1.06 4.60
N ASP A 24 20.18 0.09 4.34
CA ASP A 24 21.62 0.27 4.46
C ASP A 24 22.20 1.06 3.25
N ALA A 25 23.51 1.19 3.20
CA ALA A 25 24.22 1.88 2.12
C ALA A 25 24.10 1.16 0.75
N ASP A 26 23.87 -0.16 0.79
CA ASP A 26 23.75 -1.04 -0.38
C ASP A 26 22.28 -1.27 -0.80
N ASP A 27 21.36 -0.48 -0.25
CA ASP A 27 19.90 -0.55 -0.48
C ASP A 27 19.23 -1.84 0.03
N ASN A 28 19.84 -2.59 0.94
CA ASN A 28 19.16 -3.69 1.60
C ASN A 28 18.21 -3.16 2.67
N ILE A 29 17.02 -3.77 2.78
CA ILE A 29 16.02 -3.39 3.77
C ILE A 29 16.41 -3.94 5.14
N LEU A 30 16.77 -3.06 6.07
CA LEU A 30 17.07 -3.39 7.47
C LEU A 30 15.79 -3.49 8.30
N PHE A 31 14.83 -2.60 8.03
CA PHE A 31 13.54 -2.54 8.71
C PHE A 31 12.49 -1.98 7.77
N SER A 32 11.29 -2.54 7.81
CA SER A 32 10.09 -1.94 7.21
C SER A 32 8.87 -2.32 8.04
N ASP A 33 7.96 -1.37 8.21
CA ASP A 33 6.69 -1.58 8.90
C ASP A 33 5.68 -0.52 8.46
N TYR A 34 4.39 -0.76 8.72
CA TYR A 34 3.33 0.20 8.49
C TYR A 34 2.24 0.10 9.55
N GLU A 35 1.61 1.24 9.84
CA GLU A 35 0.49 1.33 10.77
C GLU A 35 -0.61 2.23 10.22
N ARG A 36 -1.86 1.97 10.63
CA ARG A 36 -2.97 2.90 10.41
C ARG A 36 -2.86 4.06 11.38
N HIS A 37 -2.96 5.29 10.88
CA HIS A 37 -2.77 6.47 11.72
C HIS A 37 -4.06 6.99 12.38
N PHE A 38 -5.25 6.60 11.92
CA PHE A 38 -6.53 7.07 12.50
C PHE A 38 -6.55 8.57 12.80
N ALA A 39 -6.01 9.38 11.90
CA ALA A 39 -5.76 10.83 12.01
C ALA A 39 -4.63 11.25 12.99
N ASN A 40 -3.94 10.32 13.66
CA ASN A 40 -2.81 10.57 14.56
C ASN A 40 -1.47 10.29 13.88
N ILE A 41 -1.15 11.02 12.80
CA ILE A 41 0.04 10.78 11.97
C ILE A 41 1.34 10.87 12.79
N GLN A 42 1.46 11.87 13.67
CA GLN A 42 2.68 12.08 14.44
C GLN A 42 2.97 10.94 15.42
N GLU A 43 1.97 10.52 16.19
CA GLU A 43 2.11 9.41 17.15
C GLU A 43 2.41 8.09 16.43
N THR A 44 1.76 7.86 15.27
CA THR A 44 2.00 6.67 14.46
C THR A 44 3.42 6.65 13.88
N LEU A 45 3.90 7.79 13.37
CA LEU A 45 5.27 7.89 12.87
C LEU A 45 6.29 7.69 14.01
N GLU A 46 6.06 8.29 15.19
CA GLU A 46 6.90 8.07 16.36
C GLU A 46 6.96 6.60 16.75
N SER A 47 5.81 5.91 16.80
CA SER A 47 5.73 4.46 17.07
C SER A 47 6.60 3.66 16.11
N LEU A 48 6.47 3.91 14.81
CA LEU A 48 7.24 3.21 13.78
C LEU A 48 8.74 3.48 13.88
N ILE A 49 9.15 4.73 14.13
CA ILE A 49 10.56 5.09 14.33
C ILE A 49 11.14 4.40 15.58
N ARG A 50 10.39 4.34 16.69
CA ARG A 50 10.80 3.62 17.91
C ARG A 50 11.00 2.13 17.63
N LYS A 51 10.08 1.49 16.92
CA LYS A 51 10.24 0.07 16.52
C LYS A 51 11.48 -0.14 15.66
N ALA A 52 11.77 0.77 14.73
CA ALA A 52 12.99 0.70 13.92
C ALA A 52 14.23 0.81 14.81
N TYR A 53 14.26 1.80 15.72
CA TYR A 53 15.35 2.00 16.67
C TYR A 53 15.57 0.77 17.59
N ASP A 54 14.50 0.20 18.13
CA ASP A 54 14.57 -0.99 18.99
C ASP A 54 15.18 -2.19 18.28
N LYS A 55 14.98 -2.28 16.96
CA LYS A 55 15.52 -3.37 16.14
C LYS A 55 16.93 -3.12 15.65
N THR A 56 17.29 -1.89 15.31
CA THR A 56 18.54 -1.57 14.60
C THR A 56 19.55 -0.78 15.45
N GLY A 57 19.12 -0.23 16.57
CA GLY A 57 19.94 0.63 17.42
C GLY A 57 20.06 2.06 16.89
N ASP A 58 21.04 2.79 17.39
CA ASP A 58 21.30 4.18 17.02
C ASP A 58 22.03 4.26 15.68
N LEU A 59 21.38 4.85 14.68
CA LEU A 59 21.89 4.98 13.32
C LEU A 59 21.78 6.42 12.82
N SER A 60 22.77 6.87 12.05
CA SER A 60 22.67 8.09 11.30
C SER A 60 21.85 7.86 10.03
N VAL A 61 20.74 8.58 9.87
CA VAL A 61 19.82 8.37 8.75
C VAL A 61 19.67 9.62 7.89
N CYS A 62 19.45 9.41 6.59
CA CYS A 62 19.03 10.42 5.63
C CYS A 62 17.53 10.20 5.32
N PRO A 63 16.63 10.99 5.89
CA PRO A 63 15.19 10.80 5.68
C PRO A 63 14.72 11.38 4.34
N MET A 64 13.70 10.75 3.76
CA MET A 64 12.92 11.24 2.62
C MET A 64 11.46 10.91 2.81
N ILE A 65 10.58 11.86 2.52
CA ILE A 65 9.14 11.72 2.73
C ILE A 65 8.41 11.65 1.39
N THR A 66 7.40 10.80 1.33
CA THR A 66 6.43 10.68 0.24
C THR A 66 5.01 10.54 0.80
N GLY A 67 4.03 10.35 -0.07
CA GLY A 67 2.65 10.15 0.30
C GLY A 67 1.81 11.42 0.26
N SER A 68 0.50 11.26 0.03
CA SER A 68 -0.46 12.36 -0.13
C SER A 68 -0.53 13.29 1.11
N GLY A 69 -0.31 12.75 2.32
CA GLY A 69 -0.24 13.50 3.58
C GLY A 69 1.16 14.03 3.93
N GLY A 70 2.19 13.63 3.18
CA GLY A 70 3.60 13.86 3.58
C GLY A 70 4.15 15.25 3.35
N LEU A 71 3.60 16.01 2.39
CA LEU A 71 4.19 17.29 1.96
C LEU A 71 4.27 18.33 3.09
N THR A 72 3.23 18.43 3.92
CA THR A 72 3.22 19.38 5.05
C THR A 72 4.24 19.01 6.10
N LEU A 73 4.35 17.72 6.43
CA LEU A 73 5.33 17.24 7.40
C LEU A 73 6.77 17.40 6.87
N ALA A 74 7.01 17.09 5.60
CA ALA A 74 8.32 17.29 4.96
C ALA A 74 8.80 18.73 5.06
N LYS A 75 7.91 19.70 4.80
CA LYS A 75 8.21 21.13 4.97
C LYS A 75 8.48 21.52 6.40
N HIS A 76 7.71 20.98 7.36
CA HIS A 76 7.89 21.29 8.78
C HIS A 76 9.21 20.74 9.33
N LEU A 77 9.61 19.56 8.90
CA LEU A 77 10.84 18.89 9.31
C LEU A 77 12.06 19.27 8.48
N GLU A 78 11.88 20.10 7.44
CA GLU A 78 12.92 20.45 6.47
C GLU A 78 13.57 19.22 5.79
N VAL A 79 12.75 18.18 5.55
CA VAL A 79 13.15 16.93 4.92
C VAL A 79 12.73 16.92 3.45
N PRO A 80 13.53 16.36 2.52
CA PRO A 80 13.15 16.23 1.13
C PRO A 80 11.84 15.46 0.95
N PHE A 81 11.02 15.92 -0.02
CA PHE A 81 9.80 15.26 -0.43
C PHE A 81 9.91 14.76 -1.86
N VAL A 82 9.42 13.55 -2.11
CA VAL A 82 9.33 12.95 -3.45
C VAL A 82 7.88 12.53 -3.72
N GLN A 83 7.43 12.67 -4.97
CA GLN A 83 6.10 12.20 -5.37
C GLN A 83 6.03 10.67 -5.35
N GLU A 84 4.88 10.11 -4.97
CA GLU A 84 4.66 8.65 -4.86
C GLU A 84 5.04 7.90 -6.14
N VAL A 85 4.62 8.40 -7.30
CA VAL A 85 4.95 7.77 -8.59
C VAL A 85 6.45 7.65 -8.82
N ILE A 86 7.22 8.65 -8.41
CA ILE A 86 8.68 8.63 -8.53
C ILE A 86 9.28 7.63 -7.54
N ALA A 87 8.78 7.61 -6.29
CA ALA A 87 9.23 6.67 -5.27
C ALA A 87 8.97 5.21 -5.70
N VAL A 88 7.75 4.91 -6.16
CA VAL A 88 7.35 3.57 -6.63
C VAL A 88 8.15 3.16 -7.86
N SER A 89 8.30 4.06 -8.85
CA SER A 89 9.06 3.78 -10.08
C SER A 89 10.52 3.48 -9.77
N THR A 90 11.14 4.27 -8.88
CA THR A 90 12.53 4.08 -8.48
C THR A 90 12.71 2.73 -7.78
N ALA A 91 11.84 2.40 -6.84
CA ALA A 91 11.89 1.13 -6.12
C ALA A 91 11.71 -0.07 -7.06
N LEU A 92 10.73 -0.03 -7.97
CA LEU A 92 10.49 -1.12 -8.92
C LEU A 92 11.63 -1.29 -9.92
N THR A 93 12.19 -0.19 -10.43
CA THR A 93 13.35 -0.26 -11.33
C THR A 93 14.55 -0.90 -10.64
N HIS A 94 14.71 -0.70 -9.34
CA HIS A 94 15.82 -1.26 -8.56
C HIS A 94 15.58 -2.72 -8.14
N TYR A 95 14.42 -2.99 -7.50
CA TYR A 95 14.14 -4.30 -6.91
C TYR A 95 13.44 -5.29 -7.83
N ALA A 96 12.74 -4.80 -8.86
CA ALA A 96 11.97 -5.61 -9.79
C ALA A 96 12.06 -5.05 -11.23
N PRO A 97 13.27 -4.99 -11.83
CA PRO A 97 13.50 -4.32 -13.12
C PRO A 97 12.77 -4.94 -14.31
N GLN A 98 12.17 -6.13 -14.14
CA GLN A 98 11.37 -6.84 -15.15
C GLN A 98 9.87 -6.47 -15.09
N THR A 99 9.50 -5.51 -14.25
CA THR A 99 8.10 -5.10 -14.09
C THR A 99 7.67 -4.23 -15.27
N ASP A 100 6.68 -4.68 -16.03
CA ASP A 100 6.06 -3.89 -17.11
C ASP A 100 4.90 -3.03 -16.58
N VAL A 101 4.19 -3.51 -15.55
CA VAL A 101 3.01 -2.85 -14.98
C VAL A 101 2.99 -2.99 -13.47
N ALA A 102 2.75 -1.89 -12.76
CA ALA A 102 2.46 -1.89 -11.33
C ALA A 102 1.03 -1.40 -11.06
N ILE A 103 0.35 -2.05 -10.13
CA ILE A 103 -0.96 -1.63 -9.63
C ILE A 103 -0.80 -1.28 -8.16
N GLU A 104 -1.03 -0.01 -7.83
CA GLU A 104 -1.01 0.50 -6.47
C GLU A 104 -2.46 0.67 -5.98
N LEU A 105 -2.79 0.08 -4.85
CA LEU A 105 -4.10 0.19 -4.22
C LEU A 105 -3.96 0.98 -2.92
N GLY A 106 -4.14 2.30 -3.03
CA GLY A 106 -4.15 3.20 -1.88
C GLY A 106 -5.45 3.12 -1.06
N GLY A 107 -5.52 3.88 0.04
CA GLY A 107 -6.73 3.96 0.86
C GLY A 107 -7.90 4.65 0.14
N GLU A 108 -7.62 5.66 -0.67
CA GLU A 108 -8.62 6.50 -1.34
C GLU A 108 -8.54 6.44 -2.86
N ASP A 109 -7.42 6.02 -3.42
CA ASP A 109 -7.16 5.94 -4.85
C ASP A 109 -6.62 4.58 -5.26
N ALA A 110 -6.63 4.33 -6.56
CA ALA A 110 -5.95 3.21 -7.19
C ALA A 110 -5.19 3.75 -8.40
N LYS A 111 -3.94 3.33 -8.55
CA LYS A 111 -3.07 3.76 -9.64
C LYS A 111 -2.57 2.55 -10.41
N ILE A 112 -2.49 2.70 -11.73
CA ILE A 112 -1.78 1.76 -12.60
C ILE A 112 -0.62 2.51 -13.24
N ILE A 113 0.56 1.93 -13.17
CA ILE A 113 1.81 2.49 -13.66
C ILE A 113 2.36 1.54 -14.70
N TYR A 114 2.60 2.05 -15.90
CA TYR A 114 3.20 1.31 -17.01
C TYR A 114 4.66 1.71 -17.16
N PHE A 115 5.53 0.72 -17.36
CA PHE A 115 6.95 0.90 -17.64
C PHE A 115 7.23 0.43 -19.06
N GLU A 116 7.34 1.37 -20.00
CA GLU A 116 7.54 1.03 -21.40
C GLU A 116 8.69 1.88 -21.98
N GLY A 117 9.72 1.21 -22.48
CA GLY A 117 10.82 1.88 -23.18
C GLY A 117 11.55 2.97 -22.39
N GLY A 118 11.60 2.86 -21.06
CA GLY A 118 12.19 3.87 -20.17
C GLY A 118 11.24 5.02 -19.81
N ASN A 119 10.02 5.00 -20.32
CA ASN A 119 8.97 5.94 -19.93
C ASN A 119 8.08 5.36 -18.84
N VAL A 120 7.56 6.24 -17.97
CA VAL A 120 6.61 5.91 -16.92
C VAL A 120 5.30 6.63 -17.22
N GLU A 121 4.24 5.86 -17.52
CA GLU A 121 2.89 6.39 -17.68
C GLU A 121 2.05 5.96 -16.47
N GLN A 122 1.38 6.93 -15.84
CA GLN A 122 0.47 6.66 -14.72
C GLN A 122 -0.95 7.02 -15.10
N ARG A 123 -1.89 6.15 -14.70
CA ARG A 123 -3.34 6.43 -14.69
C ARG A 123 -3.87 6.19 -13.29
N MET A 124 -4.74 7.08 -12.82
CA MET A 124 -5.28 7.05 -11.48
C MET A 124 -6.81 7.04 -11.50
N ASN A 125 -7.41 6.23 -10.65
CA ASN A 125 -8.81 6.30 -10.29
C ASN A 125 -8.94 6.90 -8.88
N GLY A 126 -9.31 8.16 -8.80
CA GLY A 126 -9.53 8.89 -7.53
C GLY A 126 -11.01 9.27 -7.32
N ILE A 127 -11.92 8.76 -8.16
CA ILE A 127 -13.34 9.17 -8.13
C ILE A 127 -14.17 8.22 -7.25
N CYS A 128 -13.76 6.96 -7.12
CA CYS A 128 -14.54 5.93 -6.45
C CYS A 128 -13.64 5.00 -5.63
N ALA A 129 -13.98 4.79 -4.36
CA ALA A 129 -13.28 3.85 -3.48
C ALA A 129 -13.43 2.37 -3.90
N GLY A 130 -14.35 2.04 -4.82
CA GLY A 130 -14.43 0.71 -5.44
C GLY A 130 -13.18 0.41 -6.25
N GLY A 131 -12.42 -0.61 -5.83
CA GLY A 131 -11.12 -0.95 -6.42
C GLY A 131 -9.92 -0.33 -5.70
N THR A 132 -10.12 0.25 -4.51
CA THR A 132 -9.05 0.74 -3.63
C THR A 132 -8.81 -0.23 -2.47
N GLY A 133 -7.72 0.00 -1.72
CA GLY A 133 -7.44 -0.74 -0.48
C GLY A 133 -8.56 -0.60 0.55
N SER A 134 -9.23 0.56 0.65
CA SER A 134 -10.39 0.74 1.54
C SER A 134 -11.55 -0.17 1.19
N PHE A 135 -11.78 -0.49 -0.08
CA PHE A 135 -12.79 -1.47 -0.46
C PHE A 135 -12.41 -2.89 0.02
N ILE A 136 -11.14 -3.28 -0.15
CA ILE A 136 -10.62 -4.56 0.35
C ILE A 136 -10.81 -4.66 1.86
N ASP A 137 -10.46 -3.61 2.61
CA ASP A 137 -10.63 -3.55 4.06
C ASP A 137 -12.10 -3.66 4.48
N GLN A 138 -13.02 -3.00 3.76
CA GLN A 138 -14.45 -3.14 4.03
C GLN A 138 -14.94 -4.57 3.81
N MET A 139 -14.47 -5.23 2.74
CA MET A 139 -14.84 -6.63 2.48
C MET A 139 -14.26 -7.56 3.54
N ALA A 140 -13.01 -7.39 3.93
CA ALA A 140 -12.38 -8.14 5.02
C ALA A 140 -13.15 -7.97 6.34
N SER A 141 -13.57 -6.75 6.66
CA SER A 141 -14.36 -6.46 7.87
C SER A 141 -15.71 -7.15 7.88
N LEU A 142 -16.39 -7.32 6.74
CA LEU A 142 -17.66 -8.04 6.65
C LEU A 142 -17.55 -9.51 7.11
N ILE A 143 -16.38 -10.11 6.93
CA ILE A 143 -16.09 -11.49 7.31
C ILE A 143 -15.18 -11.59 8.55
N GLN A 144 -15.09 -10.48 9.32
CA GLN A 144 -14.37 -10.38 10.58
C GLN A 144 -12.88 -10.73 10.48
N THR A 145 -12.23 -10.28 9.41
CA THR A 145 -10.79 -10.46 9.16
C THR A 145 -10.16 -9.16 8.66
N ASP A 146 -8.88 -9.20 8.33
CA ASP A 146 -8.10 -8.16 7.69
C ASP A 146 -7.72 -8.56 6.24
N ALA A 147 -6.97 -7.71 5.55
CA ALA A 147 -6.52 -7.97 4.18
C ALA A 147 -5.63 -9.24 4.09
N THR A 148 -4.84 -9.52 5.13
CA THR A 148 -4.00 -10.73 5.18
C THR A 148 -4.86 -11.98 5.31
N GLY A 149 -5.81 -12.00 6.23
CA GLY A 149 -6.75 -13.10 6.40
C GLY A 149 -7.64 -13.30 5.16
N LEU A 150 -8.07 -12.21 4.50
CA LEU A 150 -8.80 -12.31 3.24
C LEU A 150 -7.95 -13.00 2.16
N ASN A 151 -6.66 -12.69 2.07
CA ASN A 151 -5.73 -13.33 1.14
C ASN A 151 -5.56 -14.84 1.45
N GLU A 152 -5.48 -15.22 2.74
CA GLU A 152 -5.42 -16.63 3.13
C GLU A 152 -6.70 -17.38 2.75
N TYR A 153 -7.87 -16.77 2.97
CA TYR A 153 -9.13 -17.36 2.50
C TYR A 153 -9.15 -17.50 0.98
N ALA A 154 -8.67 -16.53 0.22
CA ALA A 154 -8.63 -16.58 -1.24
C ALA A 154 -7.80 -17.75 -1.79
N LYS A 155 -6.76 -18.21 -1.07
CA LYS A 155 -5.94 -19.36 -1.48
C LYS A 155 -6.72 -20.68 -1.49
N SER A 156 -7.77 -20.80 -0.68
CA SER A 156 -8.57 -22.02 -0.53
C SER A 156 -9.97 -21.91 -1.13
N TYR A 157 -10.15 -21.09 -2.11
CA TYR A 157 -11.42 -20.86 -2.78
C TYR A 157 -12.06 -22.13 -3.39
N LYS A 158 -13.38 -22.20 -3.36
CA LYS A 158 -14.14 -23.33 -3.95
C LYS A 158 -15.05 -22.91 -5.09
N ALA A 159 -15.47 -21.66 -5.13
CA ALA A 159 -16.36 -21.14 -6.15
C ALA A 159 -16.10 -19.64 -6.40
N ILE A 160 -16.34 -19.20 -7.62
CA ILE A 160 -16.31 -17.79 -8.03
C ILE A 160 -17.77 -17.37 -8.21
N TYR A 161 -18.14 -16.26 -7.55
CA TYR A 161 -19.47 -15.69 -7.68
C TYR A 161 -19.43 -14.47 -8.61
N PRO A 162 -20.36 -14.34 -9.56
CA PRO A 162 -20.45 -13.13 -10.37
C PRO A 162 -20.92 -11.96 -9.49
N ILE A 163 -20.11 -10.91 -9.43
CA ILE A 163 -20.43 -9.66 -8.73
C ILE A 163 -20.15 -8.48 -9.63
N ALA A 164 -20.76 -7.33 -9.33
CA ALA A 164 -20.56 -6.10 -10.11
C ALA A 164 -19.09 -5.69 -10.13
N ALA A 165 -18.54 -5.49 -11.34
CA ALA A 165 -17.13 -5.23 -11.58
C ALA A 165 -16.71 -3.75 -11.51
N ARG A 166 -17.66 -2.83 -11.71
CA ARG A 166 -17.34 -1.41 -11.93
C ARG A 166 -17.64 -0.50 -10.75
N CYS A 167 -18.54 -0.91 -9.88
CA CYS A 167 -19.04 -0.07 -8.79
C CYS A 167 -18.91 -0.82 -7.47
N GLY A 168 -18.09 -0.31 -6.55
CA GLY A 168 -17.90 -0.91 -5.23
C GLY A 168 -19.19 -0.99 -4.40
N VAL A 169 -20.14 -0.06 -4.61
CA VAL A 169 -21.45 -0.11 -3.93
C VAL A 169 -22.26 -1.30 -4.44
N PHE A 170 -22.36 -1.49 -5.75
CA PHE A 170 -23.05 -2.64 -6.30
C PHE A 170 -22.34 -3.96 -5.97
N ALA A 171 -21.00 -4.00 -6.04
CA ALA A 171 -20.24 -5.15 -5.59
C ALA A 171 -20.58 -5.53 -4.14
N LYS A 172 -20.63 -4.56 -3.23
CA LYS A 172 -21.01 -4.79 -1.83
C LYS A 172 -22.46 -5.29 -1.70
N THR A 173 -23.37 -4.74 -2.50
CA THR A 173 -24.79 -5.15 -2.54
C THR A 173 -24.94 -6.60 -3.01
N ASP A 174 -24.10 -7.04 -3.95
CA ASP A 174 -24.09 -8.43 -4.43
C ASP A 174 -23.44 -9.38 -3.42
N ILE A 175 -22.37 -8.95 -2.75
CA ILE A 175 -21.61 -9.74 -1.78
C ILE A 175 -22.43 -10.02 -0.51
N GLN A 176 -23.13 -9.01 0.03
CA GLN A 176 -23.80 -9.12 1.33
C GLN A 176 -24.86 -10.24 1.41
N PRO A 177 -25.75 -10.41 0.41
CA PRO A 177 -26.68 -11.53 0.39
C PRO A 177 -25.98 -12.89 0.33
N LEU A 178 -24.92 -13.02 -0.46
CA LEU A 178 -24.16 -14.26 -0.59
C LEU A 178 -23.56 -14.68 0.77
N ILE A 179 -23.02 -13.73 1.53
CA ILE A 179 -22.52 -13.99 2.89
C ILE A 179 -23.66 -14.46 3.80
N ASN A 180 -24.81 -13.79 3.75
CA ASN A 180 -25.97 -14.13 4.58
C ASN A 180 -26.55 -15.51 4.26
N GLU A 181 -26.44 -15.96 3.02
CA GLU A 181 -26.84 -17.29 2.57
C GLU A 181 -25.81 -18.38 2.88
N GLY A 182 -24.71 -18.03 3.54
CA GLY A 182 -23.65 -18.97 3.93
C GLY A 182 -22.69 -19.32 2.81
N ALA A 183 -22.62 -18.52 1.75
CA ALA A 183 -21.56 -18.65 0.77
C ALA A 183 -20.21 -18.55 1.51
N THR A 184 -19.35 -19.53 1.26
CA THR A 184 -18.00 -19.50 1.84
C THR A 184 -17.29 -18.26 1.37
N CYS A 185 -16.62 -17.54 2.26
CA CYS A 185 -15.94 -16.24 2.07
C CYS A 185 -14.97 -16.14 0.88
N LEU A 186 -15.00 -17.06 -0.05
CA LEU A 186 -13.85 -17.49 -0.76
C LEU A 186 -13.75 -16.97 -2.16
N LEU A 187 -14.70 -16.16 -2.66
CA LEU A 187 -14.43 -15.51 -3.92
C LEU A 187 -15.48 -14.54 -4.36
N TYR A 188 -15.20 -13.35 -4.01
CA TYR A 188 -15.80 -12.20 -4.66
C TYR A 188 -14.81 -11.60 -5.66
N THR A 189 -14.54 -12.32 -6.72
CA THR A 189 -13.79 -11.79 -7.84
C THR A 189 -14.76 -11.50 -8.97
N SER A 190 -14.75 -10.27 -9.40
CA SER A 190 -15.31 -9.91 -10.69
C SER A 190 -14.46 -10.58 -11.79
N PRO A 191 -15.08 -11.19 -12.82
CA PRO A 191 -14.33 -11.64 -13.98
C PRO A 191 -13.53 -10.46 -14.55
N SER A 192 -12.26 -10.69 -14.84
CA SER A 192 -11.44 -9.72 -15.54
C SER A 192 -12.15 -9.36 -16.87
N PRO A 193 -12.08 -8.12 -17.36
CA PRO A 193 -12.56 -7.77 -18.70
C PRO A 193 -11.95 -8.61 -19.82
N ARG A 194 -10.89 -9.40 -19.51
CA ARG A 194 -10.28 -10.36 -20.45
C ARG A 194 -10.97 -11.73 -20.47
N ASP A 195 -11.82 -12.01 -19.49
CA ASP A 195 -12.52 -13.28 -19.33
C ASP A 195 -13.97 -13.21 -19.84
N ALA A 196 -14.36 -12.07 -20.45
CA ALA A 196 -15.67 -11.79 -20.99
C ALA A 196 -15.68 -11.85 -22.53
#